data_1b27c19aab5f1e9c7bb5e7b8f5c41180
#
_entry.id   1b27c19aab5f1e9c7bb5e7b8f5c41180
#
_cell.length_a   1.000
_cell.length_b   1.000
_cell.length_c   1.000
_cell.angle_alpha   90.00
_cell.angle_beta   90.00
_cell.angle_gamma   90.00
#
_symmetry.space_group_name_H-M   'P 1'
#
loop_
_entity.id
_entity.type
_entity.pdbx_description
1 polymer ?
#
loop_
_entity_poly.entity_id
_entity_poly.type
_entity_poly.pdbx_seq_one_letter_code
_entity_poly.pdbx_strand_id
1 'polypeptide(L)'
;MGLSFDISINRPKLLPEFVNTKDISKLKDTLRNHKTHKSSVFRDLVLVDTAIKTGLRRSELANLLVCHVDLNASRLIVVAGKGRKDRVIPLCESLRQDLEKLTHDKRPNESVFGLNYRSLGMKIKEWSNKAGVPIHTHSFRHYFATKLVEKGANIRVVQELLGHSSLNTTQVYLSVTANHLEEAIGLLDE
;
A
#
# COMPACT_ATOMS: atom_id res chain seq x y z
N MET A 1 17.71 -43.63 -33.97
CA MET A 1 17.96 -42.89 -32.73
C MET A 1 17.26 -41.50 -32.86
N GLY A 2 16.08 -41.34 -32.28
CA GLY A 2 15.34 -40.10 -32.33
C GLY A 2 15.68 -39.30 -31.06
N LEU A 3 16.25 -38.10 -31.22
CA LEU A 3 16.46 -37.15 -30.17
C LEU A 3 15.11 -36.39 -29.93
N SER A 4 14.40 -36.73 -28.83
CA SER A 4 13.28 -35.93 -28.39
C SER A 4 13.80 -34.70 -27.63
N PHE A 5 13.65 -33.53 -28.22
CA PHE A 5 13.89 -32.28 -27.51
C PHE A 5 12.66 -31.97 -26.66
N ASP A 6 12.78 -32.16 -25.36
CA ASP A 6 11.79 -31.66 -24.40
C ASP A 6 11.93 -30.14 -24.29
N ILE A 7 11.11 -29.41 -25.07
CA ILE A 7 11.00 -27.96 -24.93
C ILE A 7 10.10 -27.71 -23.72
N SER A 8 10.68 -27.48 -22.56
CA SER A 8 9.96 -26.93 -21.42
C SER A 8 9.47 -25.53 -21.77
N ILE A 9 8.22 -25.43 -22.20
CA ILE A 9 7.55 -24.15 -22.44
C ILE A 9 7.42 -23.47 -21.07
N ASN A 10 8.31 -22.51 -20.82
CA ASN A 10 8.21 -21.63 -19.66
C ASN A 10 6.89 -20.85 -19.81
N ARG A 11 5.84 -21.28 -19.08
CA ARG A 11 4.54 -20.56 -19.09
C ARG A 11 4.83 -19.12 -18.72
N PRO A 12 4.37 -18.11 -19.50
CA PRO A 12 4.55 -16.72 -19.14
C PRO A 12 3.98 -16.54 -17.72
N LYS A 13 4.79 -16.00 -16.79
CA LYS A 13 4.27 -15.58 -15.49
C LYS A 13 3.11 -14.64 -15.79
N LEU A 14 1.90 -15.04 -15.42
CA LEU A 14 0.74 -14.15 -15.45
C LEU A 14 1.17 -12.84 -14.77
N LEU A 15 1.03 -11.74 -15.50
CA LEU A 15 1.28 -10.41 -14.93
C LEU A 15 0.47 -10.32 -13.64
N PRO A 16 1.05 -9.86 -12.52
CA PRO A 16 0.31 -9.72 -11.28
C PRO A 16 -0.96 -8.90 -11.55
N GLU A 17 -2.12 -9.35 -11.10
CA GLU A 17 -3.34 -8.56 -11.15
C GLU A 17 -3.11 -7.28 -10.33
N PHE A 18 -2.97 -6.16 -11.03
CA PHE A 18 -2.75 -4.86 -10.39
C PHE A 18 -4.09 -4.34 -9.88
N VAL A 19 -4.14 -4.12 -8.57
CA VAL A 19 -5.27 -3.47 -7.93
C VAL A 19 -5.39 -2.04 -8.45
N ASN A 20 -6.55 -1.70 -8.97
CA ASN A 20 -6.86 -0.39 -9.53
C ASN A 20 -7.73 0.46 -8.58
N THR A 21 -8.01 1.70 -8.97
CA THR A 21 -8.82 2.62 -8.17
C THR A 21 -10.26 2.13 -7.97
N LYS A 22 -10.83 1.42 -8.94
CA LYS A 22 -12.20 0.86 -8.84
C LYS A 22 -12.26 -0.25 -7.79
N ASP A 23 -11.22 -1.09 -7.70
CA ASP A 23 -11.13 -2.15 -6.68
C ASP A 23 -11.04 -1.57 -5.28
N ILE A 24 -10.25 -0.50 -5.09
CA ILE A 24 -10.16 0.22 -3.81
C ILE A 24 -11.51 0.87 -3.43
N SER A 25 -12.19 1.52 -4.39
CA SER A 25 -13.53 2.09 -4.15
C SER A 25 -14.51 1.00 -3.72
N LYS A 26 -14.57 -0.11 -4.45
CA LYS A 26 -15.46 -1.25 -4.16
C LYS A 26 -15.18 -1.86 -2.77
N LEU A 27 -13.91 -1.97 -2.40
CA LEU A 27 -13.51 -2.40 -1.07
C LEU A 27 -14.04 -1.44 0.00
N LYS A 28 -13.82 -0.14 -0.16
CA LYS A 28 -14.28 0.89 0.79
C LYS A 28 -15.80 0.93 0.91
N ASP A 29 -16.52 0.80 -0.19
CA ASP A 29 -18.00 0.76 -0.19
C ASP A 29 -18.51 -0.47 0.54
N THR A 30 -17.85 -1.63 0.36
CA THR A 30 -18.14 -2.84 1.12
C THR A 30 -17.93 -2.63 2.63
N LEU A 31 -16.87 -1.94 3.03
CA LEU A 31 -16.61 -1.60 4.44
C LEU A 31 -17.67 -0.65 5.01
N ARG A 32 -18.07 0.39 4.27
CA ARG A 32 -19.12 1.34 4.69
C ARG A 32 -20.47 0.66 4.92
N ASN A 33 -20.80 -0.30 4.06
CA ASN A 33 -22.08 -1.02 4.11
C ASN A 33 -22.05 -2.23 5.06
N HIS A 34 -20.91 -2.50 5.71
CA HIS A 34 -20.80 -3.64 6.64
C HIS A 34 -21.57 -3.35 7.94
N LYS A 35 -22.47 -4.28 8.32
CA LYS A 35 -23.29 -4.18 9.55
C LYS A 35 -22.43 -4.47 10.79
N THR A 36 -21.58 -3.53 11.18
CA THR A 36 -20.75 -3.57 12.41
C THR A 36 -20.82 -2.25 13.14
N HIS A 37 -20.19 -2.14 14.32
CA HIS A 37 -20.08 -0.87 15.03
C HIS A 37 -19.42 0.20 14.17
N LYS A 38 -20.00 1.41 14.16
CA LYS A 38 -19.51 2.56 13.37
C LYS A 38 -18.02 2.86 13.61
N SER A 39 -17.56 2.73 14.86
CA SER A 39 -16.14 2.90 15.22
C SER A 39 -15.22 1.87 14.55
N SER A 40 -15.67 0.62 14.42
CA SER A 40 -14.90 -0.41 13.71
C SER A 40 -14.84 -0.15 12.21
N VAL A 41 -15.94 0.31 11.61
CA VAL A 41 -15.97 0.69 10.18
C VAL A 41 -15.03 1.87 9.92
N PHE A 42 -15.08 2.90 10.76
CA PHE A 42 -14.19 4.06 10.63
C PHE A 42 -12.73 3.65 10.73
N ARG A 43 -12.36 2.88 11.77
CA ARG A 43 -11.00 2.36 11.93
C ARG A 43 -10.54 1.57 10.70
N ASP A 44 -11.39 0.69 10.17
CA ASP A 44 -11.06 -0.18 9.05
C ASP A 44 -10.89 0.62 7.74
N LEU A 45 -11.68 1.69 7.54
CA LEU A 45 -11.51 2.65 6.44
C LEU A 45 -10.19 3.43 6.57
N VAL A 46 -9.90 3.95 7.77
CA VAL A 46 -8.63 4.67 8.03
C VAL A 46 -7.42 3.74 7.83
N LEU A 47 -7.55 2.45 8.19
CA LEU A 47 -6.50 1.46 7.94
C LEU A 47 -6.23 1.29 6.44
N VAL A 48 -7.28 1.13 5.63
CA VAL A 48 -7.15 1.03 4.16
C VAL A 48 -6.53 2.31 3.61
N ASP A 49 -6.99 3.49 4.05
CA ASP A 49 -6.44 4.77 3.61
C ASP A 49 -4.98 4.95 4.00
N THR A 50 -4.61 4.57 5.22
CA THR A 50 -3.20 4.56 5.64
C THR A 50 -2.38 3.64 4.72
N ALA A 51 -2.85 2.44 4.44
CA ALA A 51 -2.12 1.48 3.61
C ALA A 51 -1.88 2.00 2.18
N ILE A 52 -2.93 2.58 1.53
CA ILE A 52 -2.84 3.07 0.14
C ILE A 52 -2.18 4.44 -0.02
N LYS A 53 -2.10 5.24 1.05
CA LYS A 53 -1.50 6.59 1.02
C LYS A 53 -0.07 6.64 1.58
N THR A 54 0.39 5.56 2.24
CA THR A 54 1.72 5.49 2.85
C THR A 54 2.57 4.33 2.34
N GLY A 55 1.97 3.34 1.72
CA GLY A 55 2.65 2.15 1.25
C GLY A 55 3.29 1.30 2.35
N LEU A 56 2.82 1.41 3.60
CA LEU A 56 3.34 0.62 4.72
C LEU A 56 3.22 -0.88 4.48
N ARG A 57 4.21 -1.64 4.96
CA ARG A 57 4.14 -3.10 4.98
C ARG A 57 3.13 -3.57 6.02
N ARG A 58 2.61 -4.79 5.88
CA ARG A 58 1.67 -5.37 6.85
C ARG A 58 2.21 -5.37 8.29
N SER A 59 3.49 -5.69 8.46
CA SER A 59 4.13 -5.64 9.78
C SER A 59 4.24 -4.22 10.33
N GLU A 60 4.50 -3.23 9.47
CA GLU A 60 4.58 -1.82 9.85
C GLU A 60 3.19 -1.28 10.25
N LEU A 61 2.14 -1.61 9.49
CA LEU A 61 0.75 -1.28 9.85
C LEU A 61 0.30 -1.92 11.17
N ALA A 62 0.64 -3.20 11.38
CA ALA A 62 0.26 -3.91 12.60
C ALA A 62 0.98 -3.38 13.85
N ASN A 63 2.21 -2.89 13.69
CA ASN A 63 3.05 -2.37 14.77
C ASN A 63 3.01 -0.84 14.88
N LEU A 64 2.13 -0.16 14.13
CA LEU A 64 2.01 1.29 14.18
C LEU A 64 1.42 1.72 15.51
N LEU A 65 2.20 2.45 16.31
CA LEU A 65 1.79 3.04 17.58
C LEU A 65 1.39 4.50 17.41
N VAL A 66 0.62 5.02 18.35
CA VAL A 66 0.19 6.44 18.34
C VAL A 66 1.39 7.37 18.36
N CYS A 67 2.44 7.08 19.14
CA CYS A 67 3.67 7.88 19.18
C CYS A 67 4.45 7.94 17.86
N HIS A 68 4.13 7.07 16.90
CA HIS A 68 4.70 7.10 15.56
C HIS A 68 3.96 8.05 14.62
N VAL A 69 2.83 8.62 15.05
CA VAL A 69 1.99 9.56 14.29
C VAL A 69 2.26 10.96 14.79
N ASP A 70 3.13 11.69 14.10
CA ASP A 70 3.42 13.10 14.41
C ASP A 70 2.42 13.99 13.64
N LEU A 71 1.29 14.28 14.30
CA LEU A 71 0.21 15.08 13.71
C LEU A 71 0.62 16.54 13.49
N ASN A 72 1.51 17.09 14.35
CA ASN A 72 1.97 18.46 14.24
C ASN A 72 2.86 18.66 13.01
N ALA A 73 3.77 17.71 12.78
CA ALA A 73 4.66 17.74 11.62
C ALA A 73 4.04 17.01 10.39
N SER A 74 2.78 16.56 10.47
CA SER A 74 2.06 15.84 9.40
C SER A 74 2.87 14.69 8.81
N ARG A 75 3.36 13.77 9.65
CA ARG A 75 4.22 12.65 9.22
C ARG A 75 4.04 11.39 10.06
N LEU A 76 4.37 10.25 9.46
CA LEU A 76 4.56 8.97 10.14
C LEU A 76 6.04 8.65 10.29
N ILE A 77 6.42 8.17 11.46
CA ILE A 77 7.76 7.61 11.74
C ILE A 77 7.64 6.09 11.63
N VAL A 78 8.28 5.51 10.64
CA VAL A 78 8.27 4.07 10.43
C VAL A 78 9.53 3.49 11.05
N VAL A 79 9.37 2.89 12.21
CA VAL A 79 10.46 2.17 12.88
C VAL A 79 10.68 0.83 12.19
N ALA A 80 11.83 0.69 11.57
CA ALA A 80 12.17 -0.50 10.81
C ALA A 80 12.78 -1.57 11.72
N GLY A 81 12.37 -2.82 11.56
CA GLY A 81 12.97 -3.96 12.26
C GLY A 81 14.43 -4.21 11.83
N LYS A 82 15.09 -5.18 12.47
CA LYS A 82 16.52 -5.53 12.32
C LYS A 82 17.02 -5.48 10.87
N GLY A 83 18.07 -4.72 10.64
CA GLY A 83 18.72 -4.59 9.32
C GLY A 83 18.07 -3.63 8.32
N ARG A 84 17.06 -2.84 8.74
CA ARG A 84 16.40 -1.82 7.91
C ARG A 84 16.56 -0.44 8.55
N LYS A 85 16.52 0.61 7.72
CA LYS A 85 16.57 1.98 8.20
C LYS A 85 15.16 2.48 8.51
N ASP A 86 15.03 3.22 9.60
CA ASP A 86 13.83 4.01 9.89
C ASP A 86 13.60 5.01 8.77
N ARG A 87 12.34 5.33 8.53
CA ARG A 87 11.97 6.33 7.53
C ARG A 87 10.78 7.16 7.97
N VAL A 88 10.69 8.34 7.42
CA VAL A 88 9.58 9.26 7.63
C VAL A 88 8.72 9.30 6.36
N ILE A 89 7.40 9.23 6.54
CA ILE A 89 6.43 9.32 5.45
C ILE A 89 5.55 10.54 5.71
N PRO A 90 5.55 11.56 4.84
CA PRO A 90 4.61 12.68 4.94
C PRO A 90 3.15 12.21 4.85
N LEU A 91 2.28 12.85 5.60
CA LEU A 91 0.84 12.60 5.57
C LEU A 91 0.13 13.68 4.72
N CYS A 92 -0.74 13.25 3.82
CA CYS A 92 -1.69 14.17 3.23
C CYS A 92 -2.75 14.59 4.26
N GLU A 93 -3.31 15.79 4.10
CA GLU A 93 -4.20 16.40 5.09
C GLU A 93 -5.40 15.53 5.45
N SER A 94 -6.04 14.89 4.48
CA SER A 94 -7.18 14.01 4.74
C SER A 94 -6.81 12.82 5.63
N LEU A 95 -5.63 12.21 5.43
CA LEU A 95 -5.18 11.09 6.26
C LEU A 95 -4.76 11.56 7.66
N ARG A 96 -4.12 12.73 7.76
CA ARG A 96 -3.78 13.35 9.06
C ARG A 96 -5.02 13.53 9.94
N GLN A 97 -6.07 14.14 9.39
CA GLN A 97 -7.34 14.36 10.10
C GLN A 97 -8.02 13.06 10.53
N ASP A 98 -8.00 12.03 9.68
CA ASP A 98 -8.59 10.74 10.02
C ASP A 98 -7.79 10.01 11.11
N LEU A 99 -6.47 10.09 11.07
CA LEU A 99 -5.60 9.55 12.11
C LEU A 99 -5.77 10.30 13.43
N GLU A 100 -5.88 11.63 13.39
CA GLU A 100 -6.17 12.46 14.57
C GLU A 100 -7.45 11.99 15.28
N LYS A 101 -8.56 11.87 14.54
CA LYS A 101 -9.83 11.35 15.07
C LYS A 101 -9.71 9.93 15.63
N LEU A 102 -8.95 9.07 14.94
CA LEU A 102 -8.79 7.68 15.35
C LEU A 102 -7.94 7.51 16.60
N THR A 103 -7.00 8.42 16.85
CA THR A 103 -6.02 8.34 17.94
C THR A 103 -6.33 9.27 19.12
N HIS A 104 -7.36 10.11 19.03
CA HIS A 104 -7.68 11.15 20.00
C HIS A 104 -7.69 10.66 21.46
N ASP A 105 -8.34 9.51 21.71
CA ASP A 105 -8.49 8.95 23.06
C ASP A 105 -7.46 7.86 23.39
N LYS A 106 -6.39 7.74 22.60
CA LYS A 106 -5.39 6.68 22.76
C LYS A 106 -4.10 7.20 23.40
N ARG A 107 -3.47 6.33 24.18
CA ARG A 107 -2.16 6.61 24.76
C ARG A 107 -1.04 6.44 23.74
N PRO A 108 0.10 7.12 23.89
CA PRO A 108 1.21 7.09 22.92
C PRO A 108 1.72 5.69 22.56
N ASN A 109 1.71 4.77 23.51
CA ASN A 109 2.17 3.39 23.34
C ASN A 109 1.08 2.41 22.86
N GLU A 110 -0.12 2.88 22.60
CA GLU A 110 -1.20 2.05 22.07
C GLU A 110 -1.09 1.89 20.55
N SER A 111 -1.58 0.72 20.06
CA SER A 111 -1.67 0.48 18.62
C SER A 111 -2.71 1.41 17.98
N VAL A 112 -2.36 2.03 16.84
CA VAL A 112 -3.30 2.86 16.08
C VAL A 112 -4.55 2.06 15.67
N PHE A 113 -4.36 0.83 15.19
CA PHE A 113 -5.46 0.01 14.66
C PHE A 113 -5.93 -1.10 15.61
N GLY A 114 -5.19 -1.44 16.67
CA GLY A 114 -5.54 -2.52 17.59
C GLY A 114 -5.57 -3.90 16.92
N LEU A 115 -4.82 -4.10 15.85
CA LEU A 115 -4.75 -5.34 15.07
C LEU A 115 -3.32 -5.85 15.01
N ASN A 116 -3.11 -7.11 15.41
CA ASN A 116 -1.83 -7.77 15.22
C ASN A 116 -1.63 -8.20 13.76
N TYR A 117 -0.41 -8.64 13.43
CA TYR A 117 -0.04 -9.05 12.07
C TYR A 117 -0.97 -10.11 11.48
N ARG A 118 -1.41 -11.10 12.26
CA ARG A 118 -2.28 -12.19 11.79
C ARG A 118 -3.71 -11.69 11.56
N SER A 119 -4.29 -11.01 12.54
CA SER A 119 -5.67 -10.50 12.47
C SER A 119 -5.84 -9.46 11.36
N LEU A 120 -4.84 -8.60 11.13
CA LEU A 120 -4.84 -7.65 10.02
C LEU A 120 -4.90 -8.36 8.67
N GLY A 121 -4.07 -9.40 8.47
CA GLY A 121 -4.09 -10.18 7.23
C GLY A 121 -5.43 -10.91 7.01
N MET A 122 -6.02 -11.48 8.07
CA MET A 122 -7.32 -12.14 8.00
C MET A 122 -8.44 -11.16 7.65
N LYS A 123 -8.47 -9.98 8.26
CA LYS A 123 -9.46 -8.94 7.95
C LYS A 123 -9.38 -8.48 6.51
N ILE A 124 -8.18 -8.17 6.00
CA ILE A 124 -8.01 -7.76 4.61
C ILE A 124 -8.52 -8.84 3.65
N LYS A 125 -8.21 -10.11 3.91
CA LYS A 125 -8.71 -11.24 3.13
C LYS A 125 -10.24 -11.34 3.18
N GLU A 126 -10.84 -11.18 4.35
CA GLU A 126 -12.29 -11.17 4.53
C GLU A 126 -12.95 -10.04 3.73
N TRP A 127 -12.42 -8.82 3.82
CA TRP A 127 -12.93 -7.66 3.07
C TRP A 127 -12.80 -7.84 1.57
N SER A 128 -11.64 -8.33 1.11
CA SER A 128 -11.37 -8.64 -0.29
C SER A 128 -12.39 -9.64 -0.85
N ASN A 129 -12.64 -10.73 -0.12
CA ASN A 129 -13.61 -11.74 -0.51
C ASN A 129 -15.04 -11.16 -0.56
N LYS A 130 -15.45 -10.39 0.45
CA LYS A 130 -16.78 -9.74 0.48
C LYS A 130 -16.98 -8.72 -0.64
N ALA A 131 -15.92 -7.98 -0.96
CA ALA A 131 -15.94 -7.01 -2.05
C ALA A 131 -15.81 -7.66 -3.44
N GLY A 132 -15.39 -8.93 -3.52
CA GLY A 132 -15.10 -9.61 -4.78
C GLY A 132 -13.98 -8.91 -5.57
N VAL A 133 -12.87 -8.55 -4.86
CA VAL A 133 -11.70 -7.89 -5.45
C VAL A 133 -10.42 -8.64 -5.06
N PRO A 134 -9.38 -8.70 -5.92
CA PRO A 134 -8.15 -9.47 -5.65
C PRO A 134 -7.17 -8.68 -4.77
N ILE A 135 -7.62 -8.19 -3.60
CA ILE A 135 -6.79 -7.35 -2.73
C ILE A 135 -6.18 -8.17 -1.59
N HIS A 136 -4.87 -8.03 -1.43
CA HIS A 136 -4.12 -8.51 -0.26
C HIS A 136 -3.23 -7.39 0.27
N THR A 137 -2.56 -7.64 1.38
CA THR A 137 -1.77 -6.60 2.06
C THR A 137 -0.70 -5.97 1.18
N HIS A 138 -0.05 -6.76 0.30
CA HIS A 138 0.93 -6.24 -0.64
C HIS A 138 0.30 -5.42 -1.77
N SER A 139 -0.96 -5.67 -2.12
CA SER A 139 -1.67 -4.94 -3.16
C SER A 139 -1.80 -3.45 -2.85
N PHE A 140 -2.01 -3.08 -1.58
CA PHE A 140 -2.06 -1.66 -1.16
C PHE A 140 -0.74 -0.94 -1.40
N ARG A 141 0.37 -1.60 -1.11
CA ARG A 141 1.71 -1.05 -1.31
C ARG A 141 2.05 -0.93 -2.81
N HIS A 142 1.64 -1.91 -3.62
CA HIS A 142 1.73 -1.82 -5.07
C HIS A 142 0.89 -0.67 -5.60
N TYR A 143 -0.36 -0.56 -5.16
CA TYR A 143 -1.24 0.55 -5.53
C TYR A 143 -0.61 1.91 -5.20
N PHE A 144 -0.07 2.10 -3.99
CA PHE A 144 0.63 3.32 -3.59
C PHE A 144 1.76 3.68 -4.56
N ALA A 145 2.65 2.70 -4.82
CA ALA A 145 3.78 2.91 -5.70
C ALA A 145 3.34 3.27 -7.13
N THR A 146 2.44 2.48 -7.70
CA THR A 146 1.90 2.71 -9.06
C THR A 146 1.24 4.07 -9.16
N LYS A 147 0.42 4.46 -8.17
CA LYS A 147 -0.26 5.77 -8.17
C LYS A 147 0.70 6.95 -8.09
N LEU A 148 1.79 6.83 -7.35
CA LEU A 148 2.81 7.88 -7.32
C LEU A 148 3.52 8.02 -8.67
N VAL A 149 3.89 6.87 -9.29
CA VAL A 149 4.53 6.87 -10.61
C VAL A 149 3.60 7.41 -11.69
N GLU A 150 2.32 6.98 -11.72
CA GLU A 150 1.28 7.51 -12.64
C GLU A 150 1.09 9.02 -12.50
N LYS A 151 1.36 9.60 -11.32
CA LYS A 151 1.30 11.04 -11.07
C LYS A 151 2.63 11.76 -11.31
N GLY A 152 3.60 11.10 -11.93
CA GLY A 152 4.88 11.70 -12.29
C GLY A 152 5.88 11.80 -11.12
N ALA A 153 5.66 11.11 -10.01
CA ALA A 153 6.62 11.13 -8.92
C ALA A 153 7.94 10.45 -9.34
N ASN A 154 9.06 11.08 -8.96
CA ASN A 154 10.37 10.51 -9.22
C ASN A 154 10.50 9.13 -8.56
N ILE A 155 10.95 8.14 -9.33
CA ILE A 155 11.06 6.75 -8.89
C ILE A 155 11.98 6.58 -7.66
N ARG A 156 13.01 7.40 -7.50
CA ARG A 156 13.87 7.40 -6.31
C ARG A 156 13.12 7.84 -5.07
N VAL A 157 12.25 8.86 -5.18
CA VAL A 157 11.37 9.29 -4.09
C VAL A 157 10.41 8.18 -3.68
N VAL A 158 9.82 7.49 -4.66
CA VAL A 158 8.96 6.33 -4.38
C VAL A 158 9.73 5.21 -3.66
N GLN A 159 10.97 4.94 -4.08
CA GLN A 159 11.85 3.95 -3.42
C GLN A 159 12.11 4.31 -1.95
N GLU A 160 12.41 5.58 -1.69
CA GLU A 160 12.71 6.08 -0.36
C GLU A 160 11.50 5.98 0.56
N LEU A 161 10.32 6.42 0.10
CA LEU A 161 9.05 6.26 0.82
C LEU A 161 8.74 4.79 1.14
N LEU A 162 9.04 3.89 0.21
CA LEU A 162 8.84 2.46 0.40
C LEU A 162 9.92 1.81 1.30
N GLY A 163 11.06 2.45 1.51
CA GLY A 163 12.19 1.88 2.24
C GLY A 163 12.74 0.63 1.54
N HIS A 164 12.97 0.73 0.22
CA HIS A 164 13.63 -0.31 -0.56
C HIS A 164 15.15 -0.14 -0.45
N SER A 165 15.85 -1.22 -0.12
CA SER A 165 17.33 -1.26 -0.11
C SER A 165 17.93 -1.51 -1.49
N SER A 166 17.11 -1.85 -2.51
CA SER A 166 17.55 -2.24 -3.86
C SER A 166 16.62 -1.67 -4.93
N LEU A 167 17.22 -1.22 -6.06
CA LEU A 167 16.51 -0.75 -7.26
C LEU A 167 15.65 -1.83 -7.92
N ASN A 168 16.07 -3.10 -7.86
CA ASN A 168 15.40 -4.20 -8.55
C ASN A 168 13.93 -4.38 -8.15
N THR A 169 13.58 -4.05 -6.90
CA THR A 169 12.18 -4.17 -6.41
C THR A 169 11.27 -3.09 -6.96
N THR A 170 11.83 -1.96 -7.41
CA THR A 170 11.06 -0.82 -7.91
C THR A 170 10.95 -0.83 -9.43
N GLN A 171 11.86 -1.53 -10.13
CA GLN A 171 11.78 -1.72 -11.60
C GLN A 171 10.48 -2.41 -12.03
N VAL A 172 9.89 -3.23 -11.16
CA VAL A 172 8.57 -3.85 -11.40
C VAL A 172 7.47 -2.80 -11.63
N TYR A 173 7.61 -1.61 -11.03
CA TYR A 173 6.63 -0.52 -11.19
C TYR A 173 6.83 0.29 -12.48
N LEU A 174 8.05 0.31 -13.03
CA LEU A 174 8.34 0.96 -14.32
C LEU A 174 7.75 0.21 -15.51
N SER A 175 7.60 -1.10 -15.42
CA SER A 175 7.02 -1.92 -16.51
C SER A 175 5.52 -1.72 -16.68
N VAL A 176 4.82 -1.07 -15.72
CA VAL A 176 3.37 -0.86 -15.72
C VAL A 176 2.96 0.43 -16.45
N THR A 177 3.91 1.28 -16.74
CA THR A 177 3.64 2.62 -17.30
C THR A 177 4.16 2.76 -18.74
N ALA A 178 3.68 1.89 -19.65
CA ALA A 178 3.91 2.08 -21.10
C ALA A 178 3.49 3.49 -21.53
N ASN A 179 2.42 4.03 -20.96
CA ASN A 179 1.96 5.39 -21.20
C ASN A 179 3.01 6.47 -20.86
N HIS A 180 3.84 6.26 -19.84
CA HIS A 180 4.90 7.21 -19.49
C HIS A 180 6.09 7.19 -20.45
N LEU A 181 6.28 6.10 -21.22
CA LEU A 181 7.28 6.05 -22.27
C LEU A 181 6.82 6.88 -23.48
N GLU A 182 5.55 6.81 -23.82
CA GLU A 182 4.94 7.61 -24.88
C GLU A 182 4.92 9.10 -24.52
N GLU A 183 4.54 9.45 -23.28
CA GLU A 183 4.61 10.82 -22.77
C GLU A 183 6.05 11.34 -22.74
N ALA A 184 7.02 10.53 -22.31
CA ALA A 184 8.43 10.93 -22.28
C ALA A 184 9.01 11.17 -23.68
N ILE A 185 8.60 10.36 -24.68
CA ILE A 185 8.99 10.59 -26.08
C ILE A 185 8.29 11.82 -26.64
N GLY A 186 7.02 12.05 -26.28
CA GLY A 186 6.29 13.27 -26.66
C GLY A 186 6.94 14.58 -26.19
N LEU A 187 7.72 14.55 -25.09
CA LEU A 187 8.52 15.71 -24.64
C LEU A 187 9.69 16.06 -25.58
N LEU A 188 10.03 15.21 -26.52
CA LEU A 188 11.08 15.48 -27.52
C LEU A 188 10.54 16.15 -28.80
N ASP A 189 9.23 16.24 -28.93
CA ASP A 189 8.55 16.83 -30.08
C ASP A 189 8.22 18.34 -29.89
N GLU A 190 8.73 18.97 -28.80
CA GLU A 190 8.74 20.42 -28.53
C GLU A 190 10.11 21.03 -29.00
#